data_1c631b1b7f6805e2a1ef71b04f9accb9
#
_entry.id   1c631b1b7f6805e2a1ef71b04f9accb9
#
_cell.length_a   1.000
_cell.length_b   1.000
_cell.length_c   1.000
_cell.angle_alpha   90.00
_cell.angle_beta   90.00
_cell.angle_gamma   90.00
#
_symmetry.space_group_name_H-M   'P 1'
#
loop_
_entity.id
_entity.type
_entity.pdbx_description
1 polymer ?
#
loop_
_entity_poly.entity_id
_entity_poly.type
_entity_poly.pdbx_seq_one_letter_code
_entity_poly.pdbx_strand_id
1 'polypeptide(L)'
;MALSMSAHPVLEPIQTIHGPADARGQPAPTLSKANALDVSMQSRATFIRRREFQVDDRRRRVALMERMIADFDCMAADLDREILIEQERARIHDPAHFAYPTYAKAAILRRDNLKHSADELRTQLAKAKEALLGVGVAA
;
A
#
# COMPACT_ATOMS: atom_id res chain seq x y z
N MET A 1 24.77 -51.46 12.30
CA MET A 1 23.90 -52.63 12.13
C MET A 1 22.59 -52.10 11.61
N ALA A 2 22.42 -52.39 10.39
CA ALA A 2 21.40 -53.19 9.69
C ALA A 2 20.16 -52.34 9.41
N LEU A 3 19.98 -51.96 8.18
CA LEU A 3 19.20 -52.57 7.09
C LEU A 3 17.67 -52.36 7.31
N SER A 4 16.88 -51.83 6.48
CA SER A 4 16.71 -52.14 5.06
C SER A 4 15.27 -51.89 4.65
N MET A 5 15.10 -51.63 3.39
CA MET A 5 14.05 -52.01 2.44
C MET A 5 12.90 -51.02 2.25
N SER A 6 12.98 -50.24 1.23
CA SER A 6 12.38 -50.39 -0.13
C SER A 6 11.06 -51.15 -0.19
N ALA A 7 10.01 -50.38 -0.52
CA ALA A 7 8.88 -50.96 -1.25
C ALA A 7 8.38 -49.90 -2.26
N HIS A 8 8.66 -50.15 -3.54
CA HIS A 8 7.99 -49.51 -4.67
C HIS A 8 6.59 -50.09 -4.82
N PRO A 9 5.55 -49.27 -5.04
CA PRO A 9 4.32 -49.83 -5.60
C PRO A 9 4.39 -49.89 -7.12
N VAL A 10 4.08 -51.02 -7.60
CA VAL A 10 3.94 -51.45 -8.98
C VAL A 10 2.95 -50.60 -9.74
N LEU A 11 3.37 -50.14 -10.92
CA LEU A 11 2.51 -49.54 -11.94
C LEU A 11 1.56 -50.61 -12.51
N GLU A 12 0.27 -50.44 -12.25
CA GLU A 12 -0.79 -51.14 -12.95
C GLU A 12 -0.98 -50.60 -14.37
N PRO A 13 -1.17 -51.45 -15.40
CA PRO A 13 -1.37 -50.99 -16.76
C PRO A 13 -2.79 -50.46 -16.95
N ILE A 14 -2.88 -49.27 -17.52
CA ILE A 14 -4.12 -48.60 -17.93
C ILE A 14 -4.79 -49.45 -19.00
N GLN A 15 -5.94 -50.05 -18.69
CA GLN A 15 -6.79 -50.71 -19.67
C GLN A 15 -7.40 -49.67 -20.61
N THR A 16 -7.02 -49.75 -21.87
CA THR A 16 -7.61 -49.02 -22.98
C THR A 16 -9.03 -49.57 -23.22
N ILE A 17 -10.04 -48.82 -22.78
CA ILE A 17 -11.43 -49.08 -23.13
C ILE A 17 -11.68 -48.45 -24.49
N HIS A 18 -11.66 -49.27 -25.54
CA HIS A 18 -12.23 -48.92 -26.83
C HIS A 18 -13.75 -48.96 -26.71
N GLY A 19 -14.38 -47.78 -26.61
CA GLY A 19 -15.81 -47.63 -26.83
C GLY A 19 -16.08 -47.18 -28.27
N PRO A 20 -17.20 -47.61 -28.86
CA PRO A 20 -17.47 -47.42 -30.27
C PRO A 20 -17.72 -45.95 -30.60
N ALA A 21 -17.17 -45.52 -31.74
CA ALA A 21 -17.42 -44.26 -32.38
C ALA A 21 -18.90 -44.09 -32.72
N ASP A 22 -19.60 -43.20 -31.99
CA ASP A 22 -20.90 -42.72 -32.45
C ASP A 22 -20.69 -41.30 -33.02
N ALA A 23 -20.52 -41.28 -34.32
CA ALA A 23 -20.46 -40.10 -35.15
C ALA A 23 -21.86 -39.48 -35.24
N ARG A 24 -22.27 -38.73 -34.21
CA ARG A 24 -23.33 -37.75 -34.37
C ARG A 24 -22.70 -36.39 -34.19
N GLY A 25 -22.58 -35.68 -35.36
CA GLY A 25 -22.14 -34.32 -35.42
C GLY A 25 -22.95 -33.42 -34.48
N GLN A 26 -22.44 -33.22 -33.28
CA GLN A 26 -22.87 -32.07 -32.51
C GLN A 26 -22.24 -30.85 -33.12
N PRO A 27 -23.04 -29.87 -33.58
CA PRO A 27 -22.46 -28.60 -33.98
C PRO A 27 -21.70 -28.03 -32.81
N ALA A 28 -20.43 -27.66 -33.05
CA ALA A 28 -19.64 -26.93 -32.07
C ALA A 28 -20.52 -25.79 -31.49
N PRO A 29 -20.49 -25.55 -30.17
CA PRO A 29 -21.27 -24.48 -29.59
C PRO A 29 -20.85 -23.17 -30.25
N THR A 30 -21.63 -22.72 -31.23
CA THR A 30 -21.53 -21.38 -31.74
C THR A 30 -21.85 -20.47 -30.56
N LEU A 31 -20.80 -19.96 -29.89
CA LEU A 31 -20.93 -18.89 -28.90
C LEU A 31 -21.76 -17.81 -29.57
N SER A 32 -23.02 -17.72 -29.22
CA SER A 32 -23.94 -16.72 -29.73
C SER A 32 -23.26 -15.36 -29.55
N LYS A 33 -23.32 -14.50 -30.59
CA LYS A 33 -22.80 -13.12 -30.51
C LYS A 33 -23.29 -12.39 -29.27
N ALA A 34 -24.48 -12.74 -28.76
CA ALA A 34 -25.04 -12.25 -27.52
C ALA A 34 -24.19 -12.62 -26.29
N ASN A 35 -23.69 -13.87 -26.19
CA ASN A 35 -22.81 -14.29 -25.10
C ASN A 35 -21.43 -13.59 -25.13
N ALA A 36 -20.89 -13.39 -26.34
CA ALA A 36 -19.61 -12.70 -26.51
C ALA A 36 -19.72 -11.19 -26.11
N LEU A 37 -20.84 -10.57 -26.41
CA LEU A 37 -21.13 -9.18 -26.01
C LEU A 37 -21.32 -9.07 -24.49
N ASP A 38 -22.03 -10.01 -23.87
CA ASP A 38 -22.26 -10.03 -22.43
C ASP A 38 -20.96 -10.22 -21.64
N VAL A 39 -20.11 -11.16 -22.03
CA VAL A 39 -18.77 -11.35 -21.47
C VAL A 39 -17.90 -10.11 -21.63
N SER A 40 -17.98 -9.43 -22.77
CA SER A 40 -17.24 -8.18 -23.02
C SER A 40 -17.74 -7.04 -22.11
N MET A 41 -19.03 -6.91 -21.92
CA MET A 41 -19.64 -5.92 -21.03
C MET A 41 -19.30 -6.16 -19.56
N GLN A 42 -19.34 -7.41 -19.12
CA GLN A 42 -18.93 -7.80 -17.77
C GLN A 42 -17.45 -7.54 -17.51
N SER A 43 -16.58 -7.81 -18.50
CA SER A 43 -15.14 -7.51 -18.42
C SER A 43 -14.88 -6.02 -18.27
N ARG A 44 -15.57 -5.17 -19.04
CA ARG A 44 -15.47 -3.71 -18.95
C ARG A 44 -15.94 -3.19 -17.59
N ALA A 45 -17.10 -3.67 -17.11
CA ALA A 45 -17.60 -3.28 -15.80
C ALA A 45 -16.65 -3.65 -14.67
N THR A 46 -16.04 -4.83 -14.73
CA THR A 46 -15.03 -5.28 -13.76
C THR A 46 -13.78 -4.40 -13.82
N PHE A 47 -13.33 -4.05 -15.02
CA PHE A 47 -12.18 -3.17 -15.21
C PHE A 47 -12.43 -1.77 -14.63
N ILE A 48 -13.61 -1.19 -14.87
CA ILE A 48 -14.01 0.13 -14.35
C ILE A 48 -14.04 0.11 -12.83
N ARG A 49 -14.69 -0.88 -12.21
CA ARG A 49 -14.74 -1.03 -10.74
C ARG A 49 -13.35 -1.16 -10.11
N ARG A 50 -12.47 -1.93 -10.76
CA ARG A 50 -11.09 -2.08 -10.29
C ARG A 50 -10.34 -0.74 -10.34
N ARG A 51 -10.53 0.03 -11.40
CA ARG A 51 -9.93 1.35 -11.56
C ARG A 51 -10.45 2.34 -10.52
N GLU A 52 -11.75 2.39 -10.31
CA GLU A 52 -12.39 3.22 -9.27
C GLU A 52 -11.82 2.89 -7.88
N PHE A 53 -11.76 1.60 -7.55
CA PHE A 53 -11.15 1.16 -6.29
C PHE A 53 -9.70 1.61 -6.13
N GLN A 54 -8.88 1.55 -7.20
CA GLN A 54 -7.51 2.01 -7.17
C GLN A 54 -7.40 3.53 -6.95
N VAL A 55 -8.28 4.30 -7.58
CA VAL A 55 -8.34 5.76 -7.40
C VAL A 55 -8.71 6.10 -5.95
N ASP A 56 -9.73 5.43 -5.40
CA ASP A 56 -10.18 5.67 -4.04
C ASP A 56 -9.13 5.24 -3.00
N ASP A 57 -8.40 4.16 -3.24
CA ASP A 57 -7.28 3.76 -2.37
C ASP A 57 -6.17 4.82 -2.37
N ARG A 58 -5.81 5.35 -3.53
CA ARG A 58 -4.83 6.44 -3.62
C ARG A 58 -5.30 7.71 -2.94
N ARG A 59 -6.58 8.09 -3.08
CA ARG A 59 -7.16 9.24 -2.37
C ARG A 59 -7.08 9.08 -0.86
N ARG A 60 -7.42 7.88 -0.34
CA ARG A 60 -7.29 7.58 1.09
C ARG A 60 -5.86 7.70 1.59
N ARG A 61 -4.87 7.24 0.81
CA ARG A 61 -3.44 7.37 1.16
C ARG A 61 -3.00 8.84 1.21
N VAL A 62 -3.42 9.65 0.24
CA VAL A 62 -3.16 11.10 0.23
C VAL A 62 -3.73 11.74 1.49
N ALA A 63 -5.00 11.50 1.81
CA ALA A 63 -5.66 12.04 3.00
C ALA A 63 -4.98 11.59 4.31
N LEU A 64 -4.50 10.35 4.37
CA LEU A 64 -3.75 9.84 5.52
C LEU A 64 -2.42 10.58 5.70
N MET A 65 -1.65 10.76 4.62
CA MET A 65 -0.38 11.51 4.67
C MET A 65 -0.59 12.96 5.10
N GLU A 66 -1.62 13.63 4.58
CA GLU A 66 -1.97 15.01 4.98
C GLU A 66 -2.27 15.11 6.47
N ARG A 67 -3.02 14.15 7.01
CA ARG A 67 -3.30 14.09 8.45
C ARG A 67 -2.04 13.87 9.28
N MET A 68 -1.18 12.92 8.88
CA MET A 68 0.08 12.66 9.59
C MET A 68 1.01 13.88 9.60
N ILE A 69 1.09 14.63 8.50
CA ILE A 69 1.85 15.87 8.43
C ILE A 69 1.29 16.90 9.43
N ALA A 70 -0.03 17.09 9.45
CA ALA A 70 -0.68 18.01 10.38
C ALA A 70 -0.44 17.62 11.85
N ASP A 71 -0.47 16.32 12.17
CA ASP A 71 -0.20 15.81 13.51
C ASP A 71 1.28 16.07 13.91
N PHE A 72 2.23 15.86 13.01
CA PHE A 72 3.65 16.15 13.28
C PHE A 72 3.90 17.64 13.45
N ASP A 73 3.30 18.49 12.62
CA ASP A 73 3.41 19.93 12.76
C ASP A 73 2.82 20.43 14.09
N CYS A 74 1.70 19.88 14.52
CA CYS A 74 1.08 20.19 15.81
C CYS A 74 1.99 19.78 16.98
N MET A 75 2.51 18.55 16.96
CA MET A 75 3.44 18.07 18.00
C MET A 75 4.74 18.90 18.04
N ALA A 76 5.25 19.31 16.88
CA ALA A 76 6.44 20.15 16.82
C ALA A 76 6.18 21.53 17.40
N ALA A 77 5.01 22.12 17.15
CA ALA A 77 4.61 23.41 17.72
C ALA A 77 4.40 23.34 19.24
N ASP A 78 3.89 22.21 19.75
CA ASP A 78 3.79 21.98 21.20
C ASP A 78 5.17 21.95 21.85
N LEU A 79 6.12 21.22 21.27
CA LEU A 79 7.49 21.18 21.73
C LEU A 79 8.18 22.55 21.65
N ASP A 80 7.92 23.35 20.60
CA ASP A 80 8.44 24.74 20.54
C ASP A 80 7.95 25.57 21.72
N ARG A 81 6.69 25.41 22.15
CA ARG A 81 6.15 26.09 23.35
C ARG A 81 6.80 25.61 24.63
N GLU A 82 6.98 24.32 24.78
CA GLU A 82 7.63 23.73 25.96
C GLU A 82 9.10 24.19 26.08
N ILE A 83 9.83 24.24 24.96
CA ILE A 83 11.21 24.75 24.92
C ILE A 83 11.26 26.19 25.40
N LEU A 84 10.37 27.06 24.93
CA LEU A 84 10.30 28.45 25.36
C LEU A 84 10.03 28.58 26.87
N ILE A 85 9.08 27.81 27.41
CA ILE A 85 8.77 27.80 28.84
C ILE A 85 10.00 27.42 29.67
N GLU A 86 10.74 26.38 29.28
CA GLU A 86 11.93 25.95 29.99
C GLU A 86 13.10 26.94 29.89
N GLN A 87 13.27 27.60 28.71
CA GLN A 87 14.25 28.66 28.53
C GLN A 87 13.96 29.87 29.41
N GLU A 88 12.69 30.30 29.46
CA GLU A 88 12.27 31.40 30.33
C GLU A 88 12.45 31.07 31.81
N ARG A 89 12.10 29.84 32.21
CA ARG A 89 12.27 29.37 33.60
C ARG A 89 13.74 29.36 34.03
N ALA A 90 14.62 28.91 33.13
CA ALA A 90 16.06 28.87 33.37
C ALA A 90 16.75 30.23 33.16
N ARG A 91 16.11 31.14 32.45
CA ARG A 91 16.72 32.41 31.95
C ARG A 91 17.97 32.16 31.08
N ILE A 92 18.00 31.05 30.37
CA ILE A 92 19.10 30.64 29.49
C ILE A 92 18.48 30.25 28.15
N HIS A 93 18.79 31.01 27.09
CA HIS A 93 18.26 30.81 25.75
C HIS A 93 19.27 30.17 24.80
N ASP A 94 20.55 30.18 25.14
CA ASP A 94 21.60 29.60 24.32
C ASP A 94 21.72 28.09 24.54
N PRO A 95 21.39 27.25 23.55
CA PRO A 95 21.51 25.79 23.67
C PRO A 95 22.95 25.28 23.88
N ALA A 96 23.96 26.10 23.56
CA ALA A 96 25.37 25.78 23.76
C ALA A 96 25.83 26.05 25.20
N HIS A 97 25.06 26.80 26.00
CA HIS A 97 25.41 27.11 27.37
C HIS A 97 25.47 25.85 28.24
N PHE A 98 26.49 25.73 29.10
CA PHE A 98 26.69 24.52 29.93
C PHE A 98 25.53 24.20 30.88
N ALA A 99 24.82 25.24 31.37
CA ALA A 99 23.68 25.10 32.24
C ALA A 99 22.33 25.12 31.51
N TYR A 100 22.31 24.95 30.20
CA TYR A 100 21.08 24.90 29.43
C TYR A 100 20.19 23.72 29.86
N PRO A 101 18.86 23.89 30.01
CA PRO A 101 17.98 22.86 30.51
C PRO A 101 18.06 21.57 29.68
N THR A 102 18.35 20.46 30.33
CA THR A 102 18.48 19.14 29.65
C THR A 102 17.19 18.75 28.95
N TYR A 103 16.03 19.07 29.57
CA TYR A 103 14.73 18.83 28.96
C TYR A 103 14.54 19.63 27.66
N ALA A 104 14.85 20.93 27.66
CA ALA A 104 14.74 21.77 26.47
C ALA A 104 15.66 21.24 25.35
N LYS A 105 16.87 20.77 25.68
CA LYS A 105 17.79 20.17 24.73
C LYS A 105 17.22 18.90 24.08
N ALA A 106 16.62 18.03 24.86
CA ALA A 106 15.96 16.83 24.38
C ALA A 106 14.71 17.15 23.53
N ALA A 107 13.93 18.16 23.97
CA ALA A 107 12.75 18.63 23.24
C ALA A 107 13.10 19.22 21.87
N ILE A 108 14.22 19.97 21.74
CA ILE A 108 14.74 20.47 20.47
C ILE A 108 15.02 19.30 19.51
N LEU A 109 15.74 18.28 19.94
CA LEU A 109 16.05 17.13 19.09
C LEU A 109 14.78 16.41 18.64
N ARG A 110 13.81 16.23 19.54
CA ARG A 110 12.53 15.60 19.21
C ARG A 110 11.73 16.43 18.21
N ARG A 111 11.64 17.74 18.40
CA ARG A 111 11.00 18.67 17.48
C ARG A 111 11.63 18.61 16.08
N ASP A 112 12.96 18.63 16.01
CA ASP A 112 13.69 18.61 14.73
C ASP A 112 13.46 17.27 13.99
N ASN A 113 13.42 16.16 14.71
CA ASN A 113 13.06 14.87 14.14
C ASN A 113 11.62 14.85 13.59
N LEU A 114 10.66 15.45 14.30
CA LEU A 114 9.28 15.55 13.82
C LEU A 114 9.18 16.41 12.56
N LYS A 115 9.87 17.57 12.53
CA LYS A 115 9.94 18.44 11.35
C LYS A 115 10.54 17.70 10.15
N HIS A 116 11.64 16.96 10.36
CA HIS A 116 12.26 16.16 9.31
C HIS A 116 11.30 15.09 8.77
N SER A 117 10.62 14.36 9.66
CA SER A 117 9.63 13.36 9.25
C SER A 117 8.44 13.97 8.48
N ALA A 118 7.99 15.16 8.89
CA ALA A 118 6.95 15.89 8.15
C ALA A 118 7.41 16.28 6.74
N ASP A 119 8.66 16.69 6.57
CA ASP A 119 9.22 17.09 5.27
C ASP A 119 9.40 15.88 4.34
N GLU A 120 9.80 14.72 4.88
CA GLU A 120 9.82 13.47 4.12
C GLU A 120 8.42 13.07 3.64
N LEU A 121 7.42 13.16 4.52
CA LEU A 121 6.02 12.90 4.16
C LEU A 121 5.49 13.89 3.12
N ARG A 122 5.85 15.19 3.19
CA ARG A 122 5.49 16.19 2.17
C ARG A 122 6.03 15.81 0.80
N THR A 123 7.26 15.30 0.75
CA THR A 123 7.88 14.81 -0.50
C THR A 123 7.13 13.60 -1.06
N GLN A 124 6.75 12.65 -0.20
CA GLN A 124 5.96 11.48 -0.60
C GLN A 124 4.54 11.87 -1.03
N LEU A 125 3.92 12.84 -0.34
CA LEU A 125 2.60 13.38 -0.66
C LEU A 125 2.57 14.02 -2.06
N ALA A 126 3.60 14.81 -2.40
CA ALA A 126 3.72 15.40 -3.73
C ALA A 126 3.70 14.33 -4.83
N LYS A 127 4.53 13.29 -4.69
CA LYS A 127 4.56 12.14 -5.62
C LYS A 127 3.23 11.40 -5.69
N ALA A 128 2.56 11.21 -4.54
CA ALA A 128 1.27 10.53 -4.50
C ALA A 128 0.16 11.34 -5.20
N LYS A 129 0.17 12.67 -5.06
CA LYS A 129 -0.75 13.59 -5.76
C LYS A 129 -0.50 13.57 -7.28
N GLU A 130 0.74 13.62 -7.72
CA GLU A 130 1.09 13.49 -9.15
C GLU A 130 0.61 12.16 -9.74
N ALA A 131 0.84 11.05 -9.02
CA ALA A 131 0.37 9.74 -9.43
C ALA A 131 -1.17 9.63 -9.48
N LEU A 132 -1.87 10.39 -8.64
CA LEU A 132 -3.34 10.46 -8.65
C LEU A 132 -3.84 11.23 -9.88
N LEU A 133 -3.20 12.36 -10.22
CA LEU A 133 -3.51 13.16 -11.41
C LEU A 133 -3.27 12.37 -12.69
N GLY A 134 -2.16 11.63 -12.79
CA GLY A 134 -1.82 10.81 -13.95
C GLY A 134 -2.85 9.71 -14.25
N VAL A 135 -3.56 9.21 -13.25
CA VAL A 135 -4.65 8.23 -13.46
C VAL A 135 -5.94 8.90 -13.95
N GLY A 136 -6.18 10.17 -13.57
CA GLY A 136 -7.35 10.93 -14.00
C GLY A 136 -7.31 11.37 -15.47
N VAL A 137 -6.11 11.57 -16.02
CA VAL A 137 -5.92 12.08 -17.40
C VAL A 137 -5.95 10.95 -18.46
N ALA A 138 -5.76 9.70 -18.06
CA ALA A 138 -5.77 8.53 -18.94
C ALA A 138 -7.18 7.90 -19.10
N ALA A 139 -8.24 8.71 -18.99
CA ALA A 139 -9.64 8.28 -19.15
C ALA A 139 -10.21 8.73 -20.48
#